data_d34102eef466cf33aefa8bc9482bb897
#
_entry.id   d34102eef466cf33aefa8bc9482bb897
#
_cell.length_a   1.000
_cell.length_b   1.000
_cell.length_c   1.000
_cell.angle_alpha   90.00
_cell.angle_beta   90.00
_cell.angle_gamma   90.00
#
_symmetry.space_group_name_H-M   'P 1'
#
loop_
_entity.id
_entity.type
_entity.pdbx_description
1 polymer ?
#
loop_
_entity_poly.entity_id
_entity_poly.type
_entity_poly.pdbx_seq_one_letter_code
_entity_poly.pdbx_strand_id
1 'polypeptide(L)'
;MKTLLNPSFVSVIFAQVASLFGDAVLRFALPLYVLNLTGSAALMGAVAAAAWIPYIVLTPIGGVAADRVNKRRIMAVLDTLLAVTCAAYLALDGVIDLIGLSICALIILYAAQSVYQPTVQAAVPFIVPRDSIVRATAIVSQISALSGLVGPVLGGLLFGLFGIEPVVLVSGVAFAASAVLIVVFVRIPRDAIERSNVGVVRTVANDIAESFAFLRHDRPVILKLIFLVAGINVSLTAFILIGAPVIVTQILGLPNQYMGFAEGAMALGGLAGGISVGVFARRLKLDRAPLFLLVAAAALLPIAVTLGVSMDAFVAYGVLLASLFVAMACATMFSIQSISFVQLETPGHLVGKVIALIMSLANCAQPVGQLIYGGLFDALRGNLVPVALGTALIAFVIGAITFRVLKRGLAELPADATGSVGGDGENASEDVTEERLPVNA
;
A
#
# COMPACT_ATOMS: atom_id res chain seq x y z
N MET A 1 -6.68 20.29 -30.60
CA MET A 1 -6.84 18.96 -29.94
C MET A 1 -5.94 18.90 -28.72
N LYS A 2 -6.50 18.69 -27.51
CA LYS A 2 -5.66 18.41 -26.36
C LYS A 2 -5.12 16.99 -26.51
N THR A 3 -3.82 16.83 -26.61
CA THR A 3 -3.18 15.51 -26.62
C THR A 3 -3.04 14.99 -25.18
N LEU A 4 -2.97 13.67 -24.98
CA LEU A 4 -2.69 13.07 -23.67
C LEU A 4 -1.45 13.69 -23.03
N LEU A 5 -0.38 13.86 -23.81
CA LEU A 5 0.90 14.45 -23.40
C LEU A 5 0.90 15.99 -23.52
N ASN A 6 -0.09 16.65 -22.93
CA ASN A 6 -0.06 18.11 -22.84
C ASN A 6 0.91 18.57 -21.71
N PRO A 7 1.45 19.81 -21.77
CA PRO A 7 2.44 20.27 -20.79
C PRO A 7 1.98 20.18 -19.33
N SER A 8 0.69 20.42 -19.05
CA SER A 8 0.17 20.33 -17.69
C SER A 8 0.14 18.89 -17.17
N PHE A 9 -0.23 17.91 -17.99
CA PHE A 9 -0.22 16.50 -17.59
C PHE A 9 1.19 15.98 -17.39
N VAL A 10 2.09 16.27 -18.34
CA VAL A 10 3.51 15.91 -18.24
C VAL A 10 4.12 16.49 -16.95
N SER A 11 3.84 17.77 -16.65
CA SER A 11 4.34 18.39 -15.42
C SER A 11 3.77 17.76 -14.15
N VAL A 12 2.49 17.35 -14.14
CA VAL A 12 1.90 16.60 -13.01
C VAL A 12 2.59 15.25 -12.84
N ILE A 13 2.91 14.54 -13.94
CA ILE A 13 3.63 13.27 -13.90
C ILE A 13 5.01 13.45 -13.25
N PHE A 14 5.82 14.41 -13.72
CA PHE A 14 7.14 14.65 -13.14
C PHE A 14 7.08 15.14 -11.69
N ALA A 15 6.13 16.00 -11.38
CA ALA A 15 5.88 16.45 -10.01
C ALA A 15 5.51 15.26 -9.10
N GLN A 16 4.59 14.39 -9.56
CA GLN A 16 4.19 13.20 -8.83
C GLN A 16 5.36 12.23 -8.62
N VAL A 17 6.18 12.00 -9.63
CA VAL A 17 7.39 11.17 -9.49
C VAL A 17 8.29 11.76 -8.40
N ALA A 18 8.65 13.05 -8.50
CA ALA A 18 9.52 13.68 -7.51
C ALA A 18 8.94 13.63 -6.09
N SER A 19 7.66 13.98 -5.91
CA SER A 19 6.99 13.99 -4.62
C SER A 19 6.86 12.59 -4.01
N LEU A 20 6.39 11.60 -4.77
CA LEU A 20 6.18 10.24 -4.25
C LEU A 20 7.49 9.51 -3.96
N PHE A 21 8.54 9.71 -4.75
CA PHE A 21 9.84 9.12 -4.45
C PHE A 21 10.46 9.76 -3.20
N GLY A 22 10.42 11.10 -3.06
CA GLY A 22 10.87 11.78 -1.85
C GLY A 22 10.12 11.30 -0.60
N ASP A 23 8.81 11.16 -0.69
CA ASP A 23 7.96 10.63 0.38
C ASP A 23 8.31 9.17 0.75
N ALA A 24 8.39 8.27 -0.24
CA ALA A 24 8.66 6.86 0.00
C ALA A 24 10.07 6.62 0.59
N VAL A 25 11.06 7.38 0.15
CA VAL A 25 12.43 7.35 0.69
C VAL A 25 12.45 7.77 2.16
N LEU A 26 11.79 8.88 2.53
CA LEU A 26 11.75 9.37 3.91
C LEU A 26 10.93 8.48 4.83
N ARG A 27 9.79 7.97 4.38
CA ARG A 27 8.97 7.06 5.17
C ARG A 27 9.70 5.78 5.55
N PHE A 28 10.61 5.35 4.72
CA PHE A 28 11.47 4.21 5.00
C PHE A 28 12.65 4.60 5.89
N ALA A 29 13.37 5.67 5.55
CA ALA A 29 14.61 6.05 6.20
C ALA A 29 14.43 6.56 7.64
N LEU A 30 13.37 7.35 7.91
CA LEU A 30 13.18 7.94 9.24
C LEU A 30 12.89 6.91 10.36
N PRO A 31 12.00 5.90 10.19
CA PRO A 31 11.84 4.85 11.20
C PRO A 31 13.11 4.03 11.40
N LEU A 32 13.83 3.70 10.33
CA LEU A 32 15.10 2.97 10.39
C LEU A 32 16.17 3.79 11.11
N TYR A 33 16.20 5.11 10.89
CA TYR A 33 17.09 6.02 11.62
C TYR A 33 16.79 6.05 13.12
N VAL A 34 15.51 6.11 13.51
CA VAL A 34 15.09 6.01 14.92
C VAL A 34 15.54 4.68 15.53
N LEU A 35 15.41 3.56 14.81
CA LEU A 35 15.92 2.27 15.27
C LEU A 35 17.42 2.28 15.49
N ASN A 36 18.18 2.87 14.57
CA ASN A 36 19.65 2.93 14.67
C ASN A 36 20.14 3.82 15.82
N LEU A 37 19.46 4.95 16.07
CA LEU A 37 19.82 5.86 17.17
C LEU A 37 19.53 5.25 18.54
N THR A 38 18.37 4.59 18.67
CA THR A 38 17.87 4.17 19.99
C THR A 38 18.12 2.70 20.26
N GLY A 39 18.34 1.92 19.21
CA GLY A 39 18.35 0.49 19.28
C GLY A 39 16.99 -0.11 19.70
N SER A 40 15.88 0.63 19.78
CA SER A 40 14.57 0.19 20.22
C SER A 40 13.62 -0.07 19.07
N ALA A 41 13.24 -1.32 18.90
CA ALA A 41 12.21 -1.74 17.96
C ALA A 41 10.83 -1.22 18.40
N ALA A 42 10.59 -1.13 19.73
CA ALA A 42 9.36 -0.58 20.28
C ALA A 42 9.17 0.88 19.88
N LEU A 43 10.24 1.69 19.98
CA LEU A 43 10.18 3.10 19.60
C LEU A 43 10.00 3.24 18.08
N MET A 44 10.72 2.48 17.26
CA MET A 44 10.53 2.43 15.81
C MET A 44 9.07 2.09 15.46
N GLY A 45 8.52 1.04 16.06
CA GLY A 45 7.14 0.62 15.86
C GLY A 45 6.12 1.66 16.30
N ALA A 46 6.35 2.33 17.45
CA ALA A 46 5.50 3.39 17.97
C ALA A 46 5.49 4.62 17.06
N VAL A 47 6.66 5.04 16.57
CA VAL A 47 6.81 6.16 15.62
C VAL A 47 6.10 5.86 14.30
N ALA A 48 6.33 4.67 13.75
CA ALA A 48 5.67 4.23 12.53
C ALA A 48 4.14 4.15 12.70
N ALA A 49 3.67 3.59 13.82
CA ALA A 49 2.24 3.51 14.13
C ALA A 49 1.59 4.89 14.33
N ALA A 50 2.26 5.80 15.04
CA ALA A 50 1.75 7.16 15.28
C ALA A 50 1.58 7.94 13.97
N ALA A 51 2.45 7.73 12.99
CA ALA A 51 2.36 8.37 11.68
C ALA A 51 1.11 7.94 10.89
N TRP A 52 0.58 6.74 11.11
CA TRP A 52 -0.66 6.27 10.47
C TRP A 52 -1.92 6.99 10.97
N ILE A 53 -1.91 7.52 12.21
CA ILE A 53 -3.09 8.18 12.80
C ILE A 53 -3.56 9.35 11.91
N PRO A 54 -2.73 10.35 11.57
CA PRO A 54 -3.16 11.43 10.69
C PRO A 54 -3.55 10.94 9.29
N TYR A 55 -2.88 9.92 8.75
CA TYR A 55 -3.26 9.33 7.46
C TYR A 55 -4.69 8.81 7.48
N ILE A 56 -5.05 7.99 8.47
CA ILE A 56 -6.38 7.39 8.61
C ILE A 56 -7.45 8.47 8.81
N VAL A 57 -7.19 9.44 9.67
CA VAL A 57 -8.16 10.51 10.02
C VAL A 57 -8.35 11.49 8.86
N LEU A 58 -7.27 11.84 8.15
CA LEU A 58 -7.32 12.87 7.11
C LEU A 58 -7.67 12.32 5.72
N THR A 59 -7.57 11.01 5.46
CA THR A 59 -7.91 10.44 4.14
C THR A 59 -9.35 10.77 3.69
N PRO A 60 -10.40 10.63 4.50
CA PRO A 60 -11.76 11.04 4.10
C PRO A 60 -11.87 12.55 3.86
N ILE A 61 -11.16 13.35 4.66
CA ILE A 61 -11.12 14.81 4.53
C ILE A 61 -10.39 15.22 3.25
N GLY A 62 -9.31 14.51 2.93
CA GLY A 62 -8.50 14.71 1.72
C GLY A 62 -9.30 14.53 0.43
N GLY A 63 -10.14 13.50 0.37
CA GLY A 63 -11.04 13.29 -0.78
C GLY A 63 -11.96 14.47 -1.01
N VAL A 64 -12.56 14.98 0.07
CA VAL A 64 -13.45 16.15 -0.02
C VAL A 64 -12.73 17.44 -0.31
N ALA A 65 -11.56 17.64 0.29
CA ALA A 65 -10.74 18.81 -0.02
C ALA A 65 -10.35 18.80 -1.51
N ALA A 66 -10.03 17.61 -2.07
CA ALA A 66 -9.74 17.42 -3.48
C ALA A 66 -10.91 17.84 -4.39
N ASP A 67 -12.17 17.67 -3.97
CA ASP A 67 -13.35 18.05 -4.75
C ASP A 67 -13.66 19.55 -4.63
N ARG A 68 -13.48 20.15 -3.45
CA ARG A 68 -13.94 21.50 -3.12
C ARG A 68 -12.91 22.60 -3.26
N VAL A 69 -11.62 22.25 -3.29
CA VAL A 69 -10.53 23.23 -3.35
C VAL A 69 -9.78 23.08 -4.68
N ASN A 70 -9.11 24.14 -5.10
CA ASN A 70 -8.28 24.08 -6.30
C ASN A 70 -7.16 23.06 -6.13
N LYS A 71 -7.24 21.97 -6.92
CA LYS A 71 -6.36 20.81 -6.87
C LYS A 71 -4.89 21.19 -7.05
N ARG A 72 -4.60 22.14 -7.95
CA ARG A 72 -3.24 22.69 -8.14
C ARG A 72 -2.72 23.35 -6.87
N ARG A 73 -3.57 24.13 -6.16
CA ARG A 73 -3.17 24.80 -4.92
C ARG A 73 -2.88 23.77 -3.82
N ILE A 74 -3.73 22.75 -3.69
CA ILE A 74 -3.53 21.69 -2.69
C ILE A 74 -2.18 21.01 -2.91
N MET A 75 -1.92 20.50 -4.12
CA MET A 75 -0.66 19.83 -4.43
C MET A 75 0.56 20.72 -4.16
N ALA A 76 0.52 21.97 -4.64
CA ALA A 76 1.64 22.92 -4.46
C ALA A 76 1.88 23.27 -2.97
N VAL A 77 0.81 23.47 -2.18
CA VAL A 77 0.93 23.76 -0.74
C VAL A 77 1.49 22.56 0.02
N LEU A 78 1.02 21.35 -0.29
CA LEU A 78 1.50 20.14 0.37
C LEU A 78 2.98 19.88 0.07
N ASP A 79 3.40 19.96 -1.20
CA ASP A 79 4.81 19.78 -1.56
C ASP A 79 5.69 20.88 -0.97
N THR A 80 5.20 22.13 -0.93
CA THR A 80 5.94 23.22 -0.25
C THR A 80 6.05 22.95 1.25
N LEU A 81 4.98 22.49 1.90
CA LEU A 81 5.00 22.11 3.31
C LEU A 81 6.03 21.01 3.57
N LEU A 82 6.09 19.99 2.73
CA LEU A 82 7.05 18.90 2.85
C LEU A 82 8.50 19.37 2.62
N ALA A 83 8.72 20.25 1.64
CA ALA A 83 10.04 20.86 1.42
C ALA A 83 10.48 21.70 2.61
N VAL A 84 9.58 22.50 3.19
CA VAL A 84 9.85 23.30 4.41
C VAL A 84 10.10 22.38 5.61
N THR A 85 9.36 21.29 5.74
CA THR A 85 9.59 20.30 6.80
C THR A 85 10.99 19.69 6.70
N CYS A 86 11.45 19.32 5.50
CA CYS A 86 12.81 18.82 5.29
C CYS A 86 13.87 19.90 5.58
N ALA A 87 13.66 21.14 5.16
CA ALA A 87 14.57 22.25 5.45
C ALA A 87 14.63 22.54 6.97
N ALA A 88 13.48 22.53 7.65
CA ALA A 88 13.41 22.68 9.10
C ALA A 88 14.10 21.53 9.83
N TYR A 89 13.95 20.29 9.36
CA TYR A 89 14.65 19.12 9.90
C TYR A 89 16.17 19.34 9.89
N LEU A 90 16.72 19.74 8.74
CA LEU A 90 18.17 20.01 8.59
C LEU A 90 18.65 21.23 9.38
N ALA A 91 17.83 22.27 9.47
CA ALA A 91 18.20 23.50 10.21
C ALA A 91 18.16 23.33 11.74
N LEU A 92 17.33 22.41 12.24
CA LEU A 92 17.16 22.14 13.66
C LEU A 92 18.00 20.96 14.15
N ASP A 93 18.74 20.33 13.24
CA ASP A 93 19.71 19.30 13.60
C ASP A 93 20.74 19.84 14.58
N GLY A 94 21.01 19.11 15.66
CA GLY A 94 21.87 19.56 16.75
C GLY A 94 21.25 20.56 17.72
N VAL A 95 20.06 21.11 17.46
CA VAL A 95 19.32 22.05 18.34
C VAL A 95 18.19 21.34 19.09
N ILE A 96 17.48 20.46 18.40
CA ILE A 96 16.35 19.70 18.94
C ILE A 96 16.66 18.21 18.85
N ASP A 97 16.04 17.42 19.74
CA ASP A 97 16.14 15.98 19.68
C ASP A 97 15.70 15.43 18.31
N LEU A 98 16.60 14.70 17.65
CA LEU A 98 16.41 14.13 16.32
C LEU A 98 15.26 13.12 16.26
N ILE A 99 14.96 12.45 17.37
CA ILE A 99 13.83 11.52 17.45
C ILE A 99 12.53 12.31 17.34
N GLY A 100 12.39 13.39 18.10
CA GLY A 100 11.24 14.28 18.04
C GLY A 100 11.03 14.88 16.66
N LEU A 101 12.12 15.33 16.01
CA LEU A 101 12.08 15.85 14.63
C LEU A 101 11.63 14.78 13.63
N SER A 102 12.12 13.53 13.77
CA SER A 102 11.75 12.42 12.90
C SER A 102 10.26 12.05 13.05
N ILE A 103 9.74 12.06 14.28
CA ILE A 103 8.33 11.84 14.55
C ILE A 103 7.46 12.93 13.89
N CYS A 104 7.80 14.19 14.10
CA CYS A 104 7.08 15.31 13.51
C CYS A 104 7.10 15.26 11.97
N ALA A 105 8.26 14.99 11.38
CA ALA A 105 8.41 14.86 9.93
C ALA A 105 7.54 13.73 9.38
N LEU A 106 7.54 12.54 10.01
CA LEU A 106 6.70 11.41 9.60
C LEU A 106 5.21 11.72 9.72
N ILE A 107 4.77 12.35 10.79
CA ILE A 107 3.37 12.75 10.96
C ILE A 107 2.93 13.69 9.83
N ILE A 108 3.76 14.68 9.50
CA ILE A 108 3.48 15.64 8.42
C ILE A 108 3.49 14.94 7.05
N LEU A 109 4.43 14.03 6.79
CA LEU A 109 4.50 13.23 5.57
C LEU A 109 3.22 12.41 5.36
N TYR A 110 2.80 11.66 6.36
CA TYR A 110 1.59 10.84 6.27
C TYR A 110 0.32 11.69 6.15
N ALA A 111 0.24 12.82 6.87
CA ALA A 111 -0.86 13.77 6.76
C ALA A 111 -0.95 14.39 5.35
N ALA A 112 0.18 14.82 4.79
CA ALA A 112 0.22 15.38 3.45
C ALA A 112 -0.19 14.36 2.39
N GLN A 113 0.30 13.13 2.50
CA GLN A 113 0.03 12.07 1.53
C GLN A 113 -1.43 11.63 1.51
N SER A 114 -2.12 11.65 2.67
CA SER A 114 -3.54 11.32 2.76
C SER A 114 -4.42 12.24 1.91
N VAL A 115 -3.96 13.46 1.64
CA VAL A 115 -4.65 14.47 0.82
C VAL A 115 -4.07 14.55 -0.60
N TYR A 116 -2.76 14.34 -0.76
CA TYR A 116 -2.07 14.48 -2.04
C TYR A 116 -2.56 13.48 -3.08
N GLN A 117 -2.59 12.20 -2.75
CA GLN A 117 -2.98 11.14 -3.67
C GLN A 117 -4.42 11.27 -4.22
N PRO A 118 -5.45 11.47 -3.39
CA PRO A 118 -6.79 11.74 -3.90
C PRO A 118 -6.84 12.99 -4.78
N THR A 119 -6.06 14.03 -4.44
CA THR A 119 -6.02 15.29 -5.20
C THR A 119 -5.44 15.08 -6.61
N VAL A 120 -4.36 14.33 -6.75
CA VAL A 120 -3.77 14.00 -8.07
C VAL A 120 -4.78 13.24 -8.93
N GLN A 121 -5.42 12.21 -8.38
CA GLN A 121 -6.42 11.42 -9.10
C GLN A 121 -7.63 12.28 -9.53
N ALA A 122 -8.11 13.14 -8.62
CA ALA A 122 -9.20 14.06 -8.91
C ALA A 122 -8.82 15.17 -9.92
N ALA A 123 -7.53 15.44 -10.13
CA ALA A 123 -7.06 16.42 -11.12
C ALA A 123 -7.04 15.89 -12.56
N VAL A 124 -6.86 14.59 -12.75
CA VAL A 124 -6.72 13.95 -14.07
C VAL A 124 -7.82 14.33 -15.05
N PRO A 125 -9.14 14.24 -14.72
CA PRO A 125 -10.22 14.56 -15.66
C PRO A 125 -10.23 16.01 -16.16
N PHE A 126 -9.62 16.93 -15.41
CA PHE A 126 -9.56 18.37 -15.76
C PHE A 126 -8.34 18.74 -16.60
N ILE A 127 -7.36 17.84 -16.68
CA ILE A 127 -6.07 18.08 -17.36
C ILE A 127 -6.04 17.39 -18.72
N VAL A 128 -6.63 16.18 -18.85
CA VAL A 128 -6.59 15.39 -20.07
C VAL A 128 -7.95 15.34 -20.79
N PRO A 129 -8.00 15.01 -22.11
CA PRO A 129 -9.24 14.75 -22.82
C PRO A 129 -10.01 13.55 -22.24
N ARG A 130 -11.35 13.54 -22.41
CA ARG A 130 -12.21 12.48 -21.86
C ARG A 130 -11.85 11.07 -22.34
N ASP A 131 -11.49 10.92 -23.61
CA ASP A 131 -11.04 9.67 -24.24
C ASP A 131 -9.70 9.15 -23.71
N SER A 132 -8.95 10.00 -23.02
CA SER A 132 -7.61 9.70 -22.47
C SER A 132 -7.59 9.51 -20.94
N ILE A 133 -8.72 9.72 -20.23
CA ILE A 133 -8.77 9.68 -18.77
C ILE A 133 -8.30 8.32 -18.24
N VAL A 134 -8.77 7.22 -18.81
CA VAL A 134 -8.40 5.86 -18.37
C VAL A 134 -6.88 5.63 -18.47
N ARG A 135 -6.27 6.06 -19.60
CA ARG A 135 -4.82 5.94 -19.79
C ARG A 135 -4.04 6.83 -18.82
N ALA A 136 -4.50 8.06 -18.61
CA ALA A 136 -3.87 9.00 -17.69
C ALA A 136 -3.94 8.48 -16.23
N THR A 137 -5.09 8.00 -15.80
CA THR A 137 -5.26 7.39 -14.46
C THR A 137 -4.37 6.15 -14.31
N ALA A 138 -4.25 5.32 -15.34
CA ALA A 138 -3.36 4.17 -15.34
C ALA A 138 -1.90 4.60 -15.13
N ILE A 139 -1.42 5.65 -15.84
CA ILE A 139 -0.06 6.18 -15.68
C ILE A 139 0.16 6.69 -14.24
N VAL A 140 -0.77 7.48 -13.69
CA VAL A 140 -0.71 8.01 -12.32
C VAL A 140 -0.63 6.86 -11.31
N SER A 141 -1.44 5.82 -11.49
CA SER A 141 -1.44 4.64 -10.61
C SER A 141 -0.15 3.82 -10.71
N GLN A 142 0.43 3.69 -11.92
CA GLN A 142 1.70 3.00 -12.13
C GLN A 142 2.86 3.75 -11.46
N ILE A 143 2.88 5.08 -11.49
CA ILE A 143 3.88 5.89 -10.80
C ILE A 143 3.78 5.67 -9.29
N SER A 144 2.56 5.64 -8.73
CA SER A 144 2.35 5.38 -7.30
C SER A 144 2.83 3.98 -6.91
N ALA A 145 2.52 2.97 -7.73
CA ALA A 145 2.98 1.59 -7.50
C ALA A 145 4.51 1.50 -7.59
N LEU A 146 5.12 2.13 -8.60
CA LEU A 146 6.57 2.13 -8.78
C LEU A 146 7.29 2.86 -7.65
N SER A 147 6.75 3.99 -7.18
CA SER A 147 7.32 4.73 -6.04
C SER A 147 7.27 3.92 -4.76
N GLY A 148 6.17 3.19 -4.51
CA GLY A 148 6.04 2.29 -3.36
C GLY A 148 7.00 1.10 -3.41
N LEU A 149 7.41 0.67 -4.60
CA LEU A 149 8.34 -0.43 -4.80
C LEU A 149 9.81 0.02 -4.73
N VAL A 150 10.15 1.07 -5.46
CA VAL A 150 11.55 1.54 -5.63
C VAL A 150 11.96 2.50 -4.52
N GLY A 151 11.01 3.25 -3.95
CA GLY A 151 11.28 4.23 -2.90
C GLY A 151 11.98 3.66 -1.67
N PRO A 152 11.47 2.60 -1.03
CA PRO A 152 12.15 1.96 0.11
C PRO A 152 13.53 1.41 -0.23
N VAL A 153 13.71 0.85 -1.44
CA VAL A 153 15.02 0.38 -1.93
C VAL A 153 16.03 1.53 -2.00
N LEU A 154 15.62 2.63 -2.65
CA LEU A 154 16.45 3.84 -2.73
C LEU A 154 16.68 4.44 -1.34
N GLY A 155 15.65 4.45 -0.48
CA GLY A 155 15.74 4.93 0.90
C GLY A 155 16.78 4.16 1.70
N GLY A 156 16.76 2.83 1.62
CA GLY A 156 17.73 1.96 2.29
C GLY A 156 19.16 2.15 1.76
N LEU A 157 19.32 2.24 0.44
CA LEU A 157 20.61 2.47 -0.20
C LEU A 157 21.18 3.86 0.15
N LEU A 158 20.40 4.92 -0.03
CA LEU A 158 20.82 6.28 0.24
C LEU A 158 21.14 6.47 1.73
N PHE A 159 20.25 5.99 2.60
CA PHE A 159 20.46 6.07 4.04
C PHE A 159 21.69 5.26 4.49
N GLY A 160 21.87 4.06 3.94
CA GLY A 160 23.00 3.20 4.29
C GLY A 160 24.35 3.72 3.82
N LEU A 161 24.40 4.43 2.68
CA LEU A 161 25.64 4.96 2.12
C LEU A 161 25.99 6.36 2.62
N PHE A 162 24.99 7.20 2.85
CA PHE A 162 25.20 8.64 3.07
C PHE A 162 24.64 9.16 4.41
N GLY A 163 23.87 8.32 5.14
CA GLY A 163 23.19 8.75 6.37
C GLY A 163 21.88 9.51 6.12
N ILE A 164 21.30 10.07 7.21
CA ILE A 164 19.94 10.65 7.16
C ILE A 164 19.92 12.05 6.52
N GLU A 165 20.92 12.89 6.76
CA GLU A 165 20.93 14.27 6.29
C GLU A 165 20.84 14.39 4.75
N PRO A 166 21.66 13.67 3.94
CA PRO A 166 21.54 13.68 2.49
C PRO A 166 20.20 13.12 2.00
N VAL A 167 19.63 12.15 2.71
CA VAL A 167 18.29 11.61 2.39
C VAL A 167 17.22 12.68 2.55
N VAL A 168 17.24 13.41 3.67
CA VAL A 168 16.29 14.51 3.92
C VAL A 168 16.50 15.65 2.91
N LEU A 169 17.76 15.98 2.59
CA LEU A 169 18.09 17.01 1.61
C LEU A 169 17.56 16.68 0.21
N VAL A 170 17.85 15.48 -0.28
CA VAL A 170 17.38 15.02 -1.62
C VAL A 170 15.86 14.99 -1.69
N SER A 171 15.21 14.49 -0.65
CA SER A 171 13.74 14.48 -0.57
C SER A 171 13.16 15.88 -0.52
N GLY A 172 13.78 16.80 0.25
CA GLY A 172 13.38 18.20 0.32
C GLY A 172 13.50 18.91 -1.03
N VAL A 173 14.59 18.67 -1.76
CA VAL A 173 14.79 19.20 -3.12
C VAL A 173 13.75 18.61 -4.08
N ALA A 174 13.43 17.32 -3.97
CA ALA A 174 12.41 16.66 -4.79
C ALA A 174 11.02 17.27 -4.56
N PHE A 175 10.63 17.52 -3.30
CA PHE A 175 9.37 18.21 -2.97
C PHE A 175 9.36 19.66 -3.47
N ALA A 176 10.46 20.41 -3.30
CA ALA A 176 10.58 21.77 -3.81
C ALA A 176 10.45 21.81 -5.34
N ALA A 177 11.13 20.89 -6.05
CA ALA A 177 11.03 20.77 -7.49
C ALA A 177 9.60 20.42 -7.93
N SER A 178 8.93 19.50 -7.22
CA SER A 178 7.51 19.17 -7.47
C SER A 178 6.61 20.40 -7.31
N ALA A 179 6.76 21.15 -6.21
CA ALA A 179 6.00 22.37 -5.95
C ALA A 179 6.19 23.41 -7.07
N VAL A 180 7.42 23.63 -7.52
CA VAL A 180 7.74 24.56 -8.61
C VAL A 180 7.12 24.08 -9.92
N LEU A 181 7.24 22.79 -10.27
CA LEU A 181 6.61 22.23 -11.48
C LEU A 181 5.10 22.45 -11.47
N ILE A 182 4.44 22.22 -10.33
CA ILE A 182 2.98 22.42 -10.20
C ILE A 182 2.64 23.91 -10.32
N VAL A 183 3.36 24.78 -9.64
CA VAL A 183 3.07 26.22 -9.64
C VAL A 183 3.35 26.87 -10.99
N VAL A 184 4.35 26.44 -11.72
CA VAL A 184 4.74 27.10 -13.00
C VAL A 184 3.96 26.53 -14.17
N PHE A 185 3.86 25.21 -14.28
CA PHE A 185 3.43 24.55 -15.51
C PHE A 185 2.01 23.97 -15.46
N VAL A 186 1.48 23.65 -14.27
CA VAL A 186 0.16 23.02 -14.17
C VAL A 186 -0.94 24.07 -14.23
N ARG A 187 -1.86 23.92 -15.18
CA ARG A 187 -3.05 24.79 -15.34
C ARG A 187 -4.30 23.95 -15.21
N ILE A 188 -5.05 24.15 -14.11
CA ILE A 188 -6.36 23.53 -13.86
C ILE A 188 -7.41 24.63 -13.90
N PRO A 189 -8.48 24.51 -14.72
CA PRO A 189 -9.56 25.50 -14.78
C PRO A 189 -10.21 25.71 -13.38
N ARG A 190 -10.68 26.93 -13.12
CA ARG A 190 -11.35 27.26 -11.84
C ARG A 190 -12.73 26.63 -11.68
N ASP A 191 -13.38 26.26 -12.79
CA ASP A 191 -14.71 25.63 -12.83
C ASP A 191 -14.69 24.15 -12.36
N ALA A 192 -13.52 23.63 -12.02
CA ALA A 192 -13.31 22.28 -11.46
C ALA A 192 -13.72 22.13 -9.97
N ILE A 193 -14.42 23.13 -9.42
CA ILE A 193 -14.85 23.10 -8.00
C ILE A 193 -16.33 22.70 -7.98
N GLU A 194 -16.61 21.44 -7.67
CA GLU A 194 -17.97 20.99 -7.40
C GLU A 194 -18.42 21.45 -6.01
N ARG A 195 -19.47 22.25 -5.96
CA ARG A 195 -20.11 22.66 -4.71
C ARG A 195 -21.16 21.62 -4.32
N SER A 196 -20.73 20.53 -3.71
CA SER A 196 -21.67 19.60 -3.07
C SER A 196 -22.10 20.16 -1.70
N ASN A 197 -23.39 20.31 -1.50
CA ASN A 197 -24.00 20.78 -0.23
C ASN A 197 -24.16 19.68 0.82
N VAL A 198 -23.77 18.44 0.53
CA VAL A 198 -23.91 17.31 1.45
C VAL A 198 -22.73 17.27 2.41
N GLY A 199 -23.03 17.16 3.70
CA GLY A 199 -22.01 17.02 4.75
C GLY A 199 -21.22 15.72 4.55
N VAL A 200 -19.92 15.85 4.30
CA VAL A 200 -19.00 14.75 3.95
C VAL A 200 -18.99 13.65 4.98
N VAL A 201 -18.88 14.02 6.26
CA VAL A 201 -18.84 13.06 7.36
C VAL A 201 -20.10 12.18 7.35
N ARG A 202 -21.26 12.78 7.03
CA ARG A 202 -22.52 12.05 6.95
C ARG A 202 -22.56 11.11 5.75
N THR A 203 -22.02 11.51 4.60
CA THR A 203 -21.94 10.67 3.40
C THR A 203 -21.02 9.48 3.67
N VAL A 204 -19.81 9.72 4.20
CA VAL A 204 -18.87 8.66 4.55
C VAL A 204 -19.45 7.71 5.59
N ALA A 205 -20.11 8.23 6.62
CA ALA A 205 -20.76 7.41 7.64
C ALA A 205 -21.88 6.54 7.06
N ASN A 206 -22.69 7.09 6.16
CA ASN A 206 -23.75 6.33 5.48
C ASN A 206 -23.17 5.26 4.55
N ASP A 207 -22.13 5.58 3.77
CA ASP A 207 -21.47 4.62 2.88
C ASP A 207 -20.83 3.46 3.66
N ILE A 208 -20.22 3.74 4.81
CA ILE A 208 -19.69 2.71 5.72
C ILE A 208 -20.84 1.87 6.29
N ALA A 209 -21.93 2.50 6.76
CA ALA A 209 -23.06 1.79 7.33
C ALA A 209 -23.74 0.88 6.31
N GLU A 210 -23.95 1.35 5.08
CA GLU A 210 -24.54 0.60 3.97
C GLU A 210 -23.65 -0.60 3.59
N SER A 211 -22.33 -0.36 3.42
CA SER A 211 -21.37 -1.42 3.11
C SER A 211 -21.30 -2.47 4.23
N PHE A 212 -21.29 -2.02 5.49
CA PHE A 212 -21.25 -2.93 6.63
C PHE A 212 -22.56 -3.73 6.78
N ALA A 213 -23.70 -3.12 6.54
CA ALA A 213 -25.00 -3.82 6.55
C ALA A 213 -25.06 -4.90 5.47
N PHE A 214 -24.65 -4.59 4.23
CA PHE A 214 -24.51 -5.54 3.14
C PHE A 214 -23.59 -6.71 3.52
N LEU A 215 -22.40 -6.42 4.04
CA LEU A 215 -21.41 -7.43 4.43
C LEU A 215 -21.93 -8.33 5.56
N ARG A 216 -22.69 -7.76 6.50
CA ARG A 216 -23.18 -8.51 7.66
C ARG A 216 -24.37 -9.41 7.32
N HIS A 217 -25.30 -8.96 6.47
CA HIS A 217 -26.56 -9.66 6.19
C HIS A 217 -26.49 -10.49 4.90
N ASP A 218 -25.93 -9.91 3.83
CA ASP A 218 -25.97 -10.54 2.50
C ASP A 218 -24.70 -11.36 2.21
N ARG A 219 -23.52 -10.90 2.68
CA ARG A 219 -22.24 -11.55 2.37
C ARG A 219 -21.32 -11.69 3.60
N PRO A 220 -21.70 -12.46 4.62
CA PRO A 220 -20.89 -12.61 5.85
C PRO A 220 -19.53 -13.27 5.62
N VAL A 221 -19.34 -13.98 4.51
CA VAL A 221 -18.06 -14.56 4.10
C VAL A 221 -17.04 -13.46 3.82
N ILE A 222 -17.44 -12.40 3.11
CA ILE A 222 -16.54 -11.26 2.82
C ILE A 222 -16.15 -10.55 4.12
N LEU A 223 -17.10 -10.34 5.04
CA LEU A 223 -16.81 -9.73 6.34
C LEU A 223 -15.77 -10.55 7.14
N LYS A 224 -15.91 -11.88 7.17
CA LYS A 224 -14.92 -12.77 7.80
C LYS A 224 -13.56 -12.66 7.14
N LEU A 225 -13.52 -12.58 5.80
CA LEU A 225 -12.29 -12.40 5.02
C LEU A 225 -11.59 -11.09 5.38
N ILE A 226 -12.32 -9.99 5.57
CA ILE A 226 -11.77 -8.70 5.99
C ILE A 226 -11.05 -8.81 7.33
N PHE A 227 -11.66 -9.44 8.33
CA PHE A 227 -11.03 -9.64 9.64
C PHE A 227 -9.80 -10.55 9.56
N LEU A 228 -9.82 -11.58 8.70
CA LEU A 228 -8.66 -12.45 8.49
C LEU A 228 -7.51 -11.70 7.80
N VAL A 229 -7.80 -10.86 6.80
CA VAL A 229 -6.81 -9.99 6.17
C VAL A 229 -6.25 -8.97 7.17
N ALA A 230 -7.10 -8.36 8.00
CA ALA A 230 -6.64 -7.48 9.08
C ALA A 230 -5.72 -8.24 10.06
N GLY A 231 -6.04 -9.48 10.42
CA GLY A 231 -5.19 -10.35 11.24
C GLY A 231 -3.82 -10.64 10.62
N ILE A 232 -3.74 -10.84 9.30
CA ILE A 232 -2.46 -10.97 8.57
C ILE A 232 -1.67 -9.66 8.62
N ASN A 233 -2.31 -8.50 8.48
CA ASN A 233 -1.63 -7.21 8.59
C ASN A 233 -1.09 -6.95 10.00
N VAL A 234 -1.84 -7.33 11.05
CA VAL A 234 -1.37 -7.25 12.44
C VAL A 234 -0.23 -8.21 12.72
N SER A 235 -0.19 -9.39 12.10
CA SER A 235 0.81 -10.42 12.39
C SER A 235 1.93 -10.45 11.37
N LEU A 236 1.73 -11.04 10.20
CA LEU A 236 2.76 -11.30 9.20
C LEU A 236 3.37 -10.00 8.65
N THR A 237 2.52 -9.05 8.23
CA THR A 237 2.99 -7.79 7.65
C THR A 237 3.76 -6.96 8.68
N ALA A 238 3.25 -6.86 9.91
CA ALA A 238 3.92 -6.12 10.96
C ALA A 238 5.23 -6.77 11.40
N PHE A 239 5.27 -8.12 11.48
CA PHE A 239 6.53 -8.85 11.71
C PHE A 239 7.57 -8.51 10.66
N ILE A 240 7.20 -8.49 9.38
CA ILE A 240 8.14 -8.16 8.29
C ILE A 240 8.61 -6.71 8.41
N LEU A 241 7.70 -5.74 8.59
CA LEU A 241 8.03 -4.32 8.62
C LEU A 241 8.92 -3.91 9.79
N ILE A 242 8.72 -4.52 10.96
CA ILE A 242 9.52 -4.24 12.17
C ILE A 242 10.69 -5.21 12.27
N GLY A 243 10.47 -6.48 11.96
CA GLY A 243 11.47 -7.52 12.14
C GLY A 243 12.61 -7.47 11.12
N ALA A 244 12.34 -7.19 9.84
CA ALA A 244 13.40 -7.16 8.85
C ALA A 244 14.48 -6.11 9.18
N PRO A 245 14.16 -4.83 9.52
CA PRO A 245 15.15 -3.87 10.00
C PRO A 245 15.92 -4.35 11.23
N VAL A 246 15.23 -4.88 12.24
CA VAL A 246 15.86 -5.37 13.48
C VAL A 246 16.80 -6.54 13.17
N ILE A 247 16.37 -7.51 12.39
CA ILE A 247 17.17 -8.68 12.03
C ILE A 247 18.41 -8.26 11.26
N VAL A 248 18.26 -7.45 10.21
CA VAL A 248 19.36 -7.04 9.35
C VAL A 248 20.38 -6.19 10.11
N THR A 249 19.92 -5.15 10.83
CA THR A 249 20.83 -4.15 11.40
C THR A 249 21.31 -4.48 12.80
N GLN A 250 20.47 -5.11 13.65
CA GLN A 250 20.79 -5.35 15.05
C GLN A 250 21.22 -6.78 15.36
N ILE A 251 20.63 -7.78 14.67
CA ILE A 251 20.97 -9.18 14.91
C ILE A 251 22.14 -9.62 14.03
N LEU A 252 22.04 -9.37 12.72
CA LEU A 252 23.11 -9.72 11.77
C LEU A 252 24.22 -8.68 11.74
N GLY A 253 24.02 -7.47 12.31
CA GLY A 253 25.01 -6.41 12.34
C GLY A 253 25.40 -5.88 10.95
N LEU A 254 24.53 -6.08 9.95
CA LEU A 254 24.81 -5.65 8.59
C LEU A 254 24.51 -4.15 8.41
N PRO A 255 25.28 -3.44 7.58
CA PRO A 255 25.03 -2.04 7.25
C PRO A 255 23.62 -1.80 6.67
N ASN A 256 23.08 -0.57 6.87
CA ASN A 256 21.70 -0.21 6.47
C ASN A 256 21.40 -0.39 4.97
N GLN A 257 22.40 -0.33 4.10
CA GLN A 257 22.21 -0.60 2.66
C GLN A 257 21.65 -2.00 2.38
N TYR A 258 21.95 -2.98 3.23
CA TYR A 258 21.39 -4.32 3.11
C TYR A 258 19.88 -4.34 3.35
N MET A 259 19.38 -3.37 4.14
CA MET A 259 17.93 -3.21 4.27
C MET A 259 17.28 -2.77 2.95
N GLY A 260 17.95 -1.92 2.17
CA GLY A 260 17.50 -1.57 0.82
C GLY A 260 17.39 -2.77 -0.11
N PHE A 261 18.34 -3.72 -0.06
CA PHE A 261 18.27 -4.97 -0.83
C PHE A 261 17.17 -5.91 -0.30
N ALA A 262 16.90 -5.92 1.01
CA ALA A 262 15.79 -6.68 1.58
C ALA A 262 14.43 -6.15 1.09
N GLU A 263 14.27 -4.82 1.04
CA GLU A 263 13.10 -4.17 0.43
C GLU A 263 13.00 -4.51 -1.08
N GLY A 264 14.14 -4.53 -1.78
CA GLY A 264 14.21 -4.98 -3.17
C GLY A 264 13.74 -6.41 -3.37
N ALA A 265 14.11 -7.33 -2.49
CA ALA A 265 13.65 -8.71 -2.53
C ALA A 265 12.14 -8.81 -2.30
N MET A 266 11.59 -8.06 -1.34
CA MET A 266 10.13 -7.98 -1.11
C MET A 266 9.40 -7.41 -2.31
N ALA A 267 9.92 -6.35 -2.90
CA ALA A 267 9.39 -5.70 -4.07
C ALA A 267 9.35 -6.63 -5.29
N LEU A 268 10.46 -7.33 -5.56
CA LEU A 268 10.56 -8.35 -6.62
C LEU A 268 9.62 -9.52 -6.35
N GLY A 269 9.48 -9.95 -5.10
CA GLY A 269 8.52 -10.97 -4.68
C GLY A 269 7.09 -10.55 -5.02
N GLY A 270 6.69 -9.33 -4.65
CA GLY A 270 5.38 -8.77 -4.96
C GLY A 270 5.10 -8.72 -6.48
N LEU A 271 6.07 -8.26 -7.27
CA LEU A 271 5.99 -8.25 -8.73
C LEU A 271 5.85 -9.67 -9.30
N ALA A 272 6.69 -10.60 -8.86
CA ALA A 272 6.63 -11.99 -9.29
C ALA A 272 5.27 -12.62 -8.95
N GLY A 273 4.71 -12.34 -7.76
CA GLY A 273 3.37 -12.76 -7.36
C GLY A 273 2.29 -12.21 -8.28
N GLY A 274 2.32 -10.91 -8.57
CA GLY A 274 1.38 -10.24 -9.48
C GLY A 274 1.43 -10.82 -10.90
N ILE A 275 2.63 -10.96 -11.46
CA ILE A 275 2.84 -11.55 -12.80
C ILE A 275 2.36 -13.00 -12.81
N SER A 276 2.65 -13.78 -11.75
CA SER A 276 2.22 -15.17 -11.64
C SER A 276 0.69 -15.31 -11.68
N VAL A 277 -0.04 -14.42 -11.00
CA VAL A 277 -1.51 -14.41 -11.09
C VAL A 277 -1.98 -14.11 -12.52
N GLY A 278 -1.37 -13.14 -13.20
CA GLY A 278 -1.72 -12.82 -14.59
C GLY A 278 -1.46 -13.97 -15.57
N VAL A 279 -0.27 -14.58 -15.48
CA VAL A 279 0.15 -15.68 -16.40
C VAL A 279 -0.62 -16.98 -16.12
N PHE A 280 -0.83 -17.30 -14.84
CA PHE A 280 -1.47 -18.55 -14.44
C PHE A 280 -2.94 -18.37 -14.05
N ALA A 281 -3.59 -17.26 -14.42
CA ALA A 281 -4.98 -16.93 -14.06
C ALA A 281 -5.96 -18.11 -14.31
N ARG A 282 -5.84 -18.80 -15.47
CA ARG A 282 -6.66 -19.95 -15.82
C ARG A 282 -6.46 -21.19 -14.93
N ARG A 283 -5.28 -21.31 -14.27
CA ARG A 283 -4.93 -22.45 -13.41
C ARG A 283 -5.08 -22.17 -11.92
N LEU A 284 -5.10 -20.91 -11.56
CA LEU A 284 -5.19 -20.44 -10.17
C LEU A 284 -6.68 -20.35 -9.79
N LYS A 285 -7.19 -21.44 -9.25
CA LYS A 285 -8.56 -21.48 -8.72
C LYS A 285 -8.64 -20.68 -7.42
N LEU A 286 -9.72 -19.94 -7.26
CA LEU A 286 -9.97 -19.07 -6.10
C LEU A 286 -10.06 -19.85 -4.78
N ASP A 287 -10.52 -21.10 -4.82
CA ASP A 287 -10.57 -22.01 -3.67
C ASP A 287 -9.18 -22.33 -3.09
N ARG A 288 -8.12 -22.18 -3.90
CA ARG A 288 -6.73 -22.40 -3.51
C ARG A 288 -6.00 -21.13 -3.05
N ALA A 289 -6.63 -19.96 -3.14
CA ALA A 289 -6.03 -18.70 -2.72
C ALA A 289 -5.44 -18.75 -1.28
N PRO A 290 -6.09 -19.38 -0.29
CA PRO A 290 -5.54 -19.46 1.06
C PRO A 290 -4.26 -20.28 1.19
N LEU A 291 -3.94 -21.15 0.21
CA LEU A 291 -2.67 -21.90 0.22
C LEU A 291 -1.48 -20.96 0.13
N PHE A 292 -1.61 -19.82 -0.55
CA PHE A 292 -0.55 -18.82 -0.61
C PHE A 292 -0.27 -18.22 0.77
N LEU A 293 -1.29 -18.03 1.62
CA LEU A 293 -1.06 -17.60 3.01
C LEU A 293 -0.32 -18.65 3.83
N LEU A 294 -0.63 -19.93 3.62
CA LEU A 294 0.08 -21.01 4.29
C LEU A 294 1.55 -21.09 3.86
N VAL A 295 1.82 -20.88 2.57
CA VAL A 295 3.21 -20.81 2.06
C VAL A 295 3.92 -19.56 2.60
N ALA A 296 3.24 -18.39 2.64
CA ALA A 296 3.80 -17.19 3.24
C ALA A 296 4.13 -17.36 4.73
N ALA A 297 3.26 -18.05 5.50
CA ALA A 297 3.52 -18.40 6.89
C ALA A 297 4.72 -19.37 7.01
N ALA A 298 4.79 -20.39 6.15
CA ALA A 298 5.90 -21.33 6.13
C ALA A 298 7.24 -20.66 5.77
N ALA A 299 7.22 -19.61 4.95
CA ALA A 299 8.42 -18.84 4.60
C ALA A 299 9.05 -18.12 5.83
N LEU A 300 8.35 -17.98 6.96
CA LEU A 300 8.93 -17.48 8.20
C LEU A 300 9.74 -18.52 8.96
N LEU A 301 9.53 -19.81 8.72
CA LEU A 301 10.24 -20.88 9.42
C LEU A 301 11.75 -20.86 9.19
N PRO A 302 12.25 -20.68 7.95
CA PRO A 302 13.69 -20.50 7.73
C PRO A 302 14.26 -19.29 8.50
N ILE A 303 13.52 -18.18 8.62
CA ILE A 303 13.93 -17.03 9.43
C ILE A 303 14.05 -17.42 10.91
N ALA A 304 13.09 -18.19 11.46
CA ALA A 304 13.17 -18.68 12.82
C ALA A 304 14.41 -19.58 13.05
N VAL A 305 14.77 -20.40 12.06
CA VAL A 305 16.00 -21.23 12.11
C VAL A 305 17.25 -20.35 12.14
N THR A 306 17.34 -19.31 11.29
CA THR A 306 18.51 -18.42 11.29
C THR A 306 18.66 -17.63 12.59
N LEU A 307 17.56 -17.37 13.31
CA LEU A 307 17.57 -16.70 14.60
C LEU A 307 17.95 -17.64 15.76
N GLY A 308 17.80 -18.96 15.58
CA GLY A 308 18.07 -19.95 16.62
C GLY A 308 19.42 -20.67 16.49
N VAL A 309 20.05 -20.61 15.32
CA VAL A 309 21.29 -21.32 15.02
C VAL A 309 22.38 -20.32 14.67
N SER A 310 23.55 -20.44 15.30
CA SER A 310 24.71 -19.62 14.95
C SER A 310 25.19 -20.00 13.54
N MET A 311 25.04 -19.07 12.59
CA MET A 311 25.52 -19.23 11.22
C MET A 311 26.14 -17.92 10.73
N ASP A 312 26.83 -17.99 9.61
CA ASP A 312 27.40 -16.81 8.98
C ASP A 312 26.31 -15.77 8.65
N ALA A 313 26.59 -14.48 8.92
CA ALA A 313 25.63 -13.40 8.76
C ALA A 313 25.11 -13.26 7.33
N PHE A 314 25.97 -13.50 6.31
CA PHE A 314 25.54 -13.42 4.92
C PHE A 314 24.69 -14.61 4.49
N VAL A 315 24.95 -15.79 5.05
CA VAL A 315 24.10 -16.97 4.83
C VAL A 315 22.72 -16.74 5.44
N ALA A 316 22.65 -16.27 6.70
CA ALA A 316 21.40 -15.91 7.36
C ALA A 316 20.64 -14.82 6.60
N TYR A 317 21.36 -13.82 6.10
CA TYR A 317 20.80 -12.77 5.26
C TYR A 317 20.24 -13.29 3.94
N GLY A 318 20.95 -14.20 3.26
CA GLY A 318 20.45 -14.85 2.04
C GLY A 318 19.14 -15.62 2.28
N VAL A 319 19.06 -16.34 3.40
CA VAL A 319 17.81 -17.03 3.83
C VAL A 319 16.70 -16.03 4.10
N LEU A 320 17.00 -14.90 4.77
CA LEU A 320 16.04 -13.83 5.00
C LEU A 320 15.50 -13.26 3.69
N LEU A 321 16.36 -12.92 2.72
CA LEU A 321 15.97 -12.42 1.40
C LEU A 321 15.04 -13.39 0.67
N ALA A 322 15.40 -14.67 0.61
CA ALA A 322 14.58 -15.70 -0.02
C ALA A 322 13.21 -15.85 0.66
N SER A 323 13.18 -15.82 1.99
CA SER A 323 11.96 -15.89 2.78
C SER A 323 11.06 -14.70 2.56
N LEU A 324 11.61 -13.48 2.56
CA LEU A 324 10.87 -12.24 2.31
C LEU A 324 10.30 -12.20 0.87
N PHE A 325 11.10 -12.62 -0.12
CA PHE A 325 10.66 -12.75 -1.50
C PHE A 325 9.46 -13.68 -1.63
N VAL A 326 9.55 -14.90 -1.08
CA VAL A 326 8.48 -15.90 -1.13
C VAL A 326 7.23 -15.40 -0.38
N ALA A 327 7.40 -14.84 0.82
CA ALA A 327 6.31 -14.32 1.61
C ALA A 327 5.54 -13.22 0.87
N MET A 328 6.25 -12.26 0.26
CA MET A 328 5.63 -11.17 -0.50
C MET A 328 4.99 -11.62 -1.81
N ALA A 329 5.61 -12.58 -2.52
CA ALA A 329 5.00 -13.16 -3.72
C ALA A 329 3.65 -13.81 -3.38
N CYS A 330 3.64 -14.65 -2.35
CA CYS A 330 2.44 -15.33 -1.91
C CYS A 330 1.38 -14.38 -1.34
N ALA A 331 1.78 -13.38 -0.55
CA ALA A 331 0.87 -12.36 -0.02
C ALA A 331 0.20 -11.57 -1.15
N THR A 332 0.94 -11.19 -2.18
CA THR A 332 0.41 -10.49 -3.36
C THR A 332 -0.56 -11.37 -4.15
N MET A 333 -0.20 -12.65 -4.38
CA MET A 333 -1.09 -13.59 -5.06
C MET A 333 -2.42 -13.77 -4.30
N PHE A 334 -2.36 -13.90 -2.98
CA PHE A 334 -3.55 -13.98 -2.13
C PHE A 334 -4.38 -12.69 -2.18
N SER A 335 -3.72 -11.53 -2.09
CA SER A 335 -4.40 -10.22 -2.11
C SER A 335 -5.18 -10.00 -3.40
N ILE A 336 -4.56 -10.26 -4.57
CA ILE A 336 -5.21 -10.10 -5.87
C ILE A 336 -6.43 -11.01 -5.98
N GLN A 337 -6.30 -12.29 -5.60
CA GLN A 337 -7.43 -13.22 -5.67
C GLN A 337 -8.54 -12.86 -4.69
N SER A 338 -8.21 -12.39 -3.49
CA SER A 338 -9.19 -11.93 -2.50
C SER A 338 -9.97 -10.71 -2.97
N ILE A 339 -9.30 -9.73 -3.58
CA ILE A 339 -9.96 -8.54 -4.15
C ILE A 339 -10.84 -8.96 -5.32
N SER A 340 -10.38 -9.85 -6.19
CA SER A 340 -11.18 -10.38 -7.31
C SER A 340 -12.45 -11.10 -6.81
N PHE A 341 -12.32 -11.89 -5.74
CA PHE A 341 -13.49 -12.53 -5.11
C PHE A 341 -14.51 -11.50 -4.61
N VAL A 342 -14.03 -10.46 -3.91
CA VAL A 342 -14.90 -9.39 -3.43
C VAL A 342 -15.60 -8.67 -4.59
N GLN A 343 -14.88 -8.40 -5.68
CA GLN A 343 -15.45 -7.73 -6.86
C GLN A 343 -16.53 -8.57 -7.55
N LEU A 344 -16.37 -9.89 -7.62
CA LEU A 344 -17.34 -10.80 -8.22
C LEU A 344 -18.61 -10.95 -7.36
N GLU A 345 -18.45 -10.93 -6.02
CA GLU A 345 -19.53 -11.17 -5.08
C GLU A 345 -20.29 -9.91 -4.65
N THR A 346 -19.80 -8.73 -5.04
CA THR A 346 -20.40 -7.46 -4.64
C THR A 346 -21.15 -6.81 -5.80
N PRO A 347 -22.42 -6.38 -5.61
CA PRO A 347 -23.17 -5.66 -6.63
C PRO A 347 -22.40 -4.41 -7.10
N GLY A 348 -22.47 -4.11 -8.42
CA GLY A 348 -21.65 -3.07 -9.04
C GLY A 348 -21.73 -1.68 -8.37
N HIS A 349 -22.89 -1.30 -7.82
CA HIS A 349 -23.07 -0.01 -7.11
C HIS A 349 -22.42 0.02 -5.72
N LEU A 350 -22.07 -1.14 -5.12
CA LEU A 350 -21.42 -1.25 -3.81
C LEU A 350 -19.93 -1.61 -3.89
N VAL A 351 -19.44 -2.13 -5.03
CA VAL A 351 -18.05 -2.61 -5.16
C VAL A 351 -17.03 -1.58 -4.67
N GLY A 352 -17.16 -0.33 -5.11
CA GLY A 352 -16.22 0.73 -4.69
C GLY A 352 -16.25 1.00 -3.19
N LYS A 353 -17.44 1.03 -2.59
CA LYS A 353 -17.64 1.28 -1.15
C LYS A 353 -17.09 0.13 -0.30
N VAL A 354 -17.35 -1.12 -0.72
CA VAL A 354 -16.88 -2.33 -0.02
C VAL A 354 -15.35 -2.43 -0.11
N ILE A 355 -14.74 -2.20 -1.28
CA ILE A 355 -13.27 -2.20 -1.42
C ILE A 355 -12.65 -1.10 -0.57
N ALA A 356 -13.22 0.11 -0.56
CA ALA A 356 -12.73 1.20 0.28
C ALA A 356 -12.78 0.83 1.77
N LEU A 357 -13.85 0.18 2.23
CA LEU A 357 -13.98 -0.31 3.60
C LEU A 357 -12.93 -1.36 3.93
N ILE A 358 -12.68 -2.33 3.03
CA ILE A 358 -11.65 -3.36 3.18
C ILE A 358 -10.28 -2.72 3.33
N MET A 359 -9.91 -1.81 2.42
CA MET A 359 -8.62 -1.13 2.44
C MET A 359 -8.44 -0.27 3.72
N SER A 360 -9.51 0.40 4.16
CA SER A 360 -9.48 1.19 5.39
C SER A 360 -9.23 0.31 6.62
N LEU A 361 -9.94 -0.79 6.76
CA LEU A 361 -9.77 -1.73 7.89
C LEU A 361 -8.39 -2.41 7.86
N ALA A 362 -7.90 -2.79 6.68
CA ALA A 362 -6.56 -3.36 6.51
C ALA A 362 -5.47 -2.36 6.93
N ASN A 363 -5.60 -1.09 6.53
CA ASN A 363 -4.66 -0.03 6.90
C ASN A 363 -4.74 0.32 8.40
N CYS A 364 -5.92 0.31 9.01
CA CYS A 364 -6.08 0.53 10.47
C CYS A 364 -5.46 -0.61 11.31
N ALA A 365 -5.39 -1.82 10.77
CA ALA A 365 -4.80 -2.96 11.46
C ALA A 365 -3.27 -2.89 11.55
N GLN A 366 -2.63 -2.27 10.57
CA GLN A 366 -1.17 -2.22 10.45
C GLN A 366 -0.46 -1.51 11.62
N PRO A 367 -0.87 -0.30 12.05
CA PRO A 367 -0.26 0.37 13.21
C PRO A 367 -0.37 -0.44 14.51
N VAL A 368 -1.48 -1.15 14.69
CA VAL A 368 -1.65 -2.03 15.87
C VAL A 368 -0.59 -3.15 15.86
N GLY A 369 -0.37 -3.76 14.71
CA GLY A 369 0.68 -4.76 14.54
C GLY A 369 2.08 -4.19 14.78
N GLN A 370 2.39 -3.00 14.26
CA GLN A 370 3.68 -2.35 14.45
C GLN A 370 3.98 -2.07 15.93
N LEU A 371 2.99 -1.65 16.72
CA LEU A 371 3.12 -1.47 18.17
C LEU A 371 3.40 -2.79 18.89
N ILE A 372 2.62 -3.84 18.57
CA ILE A 372 2.76 -5.15 19.18
C ILE A 372 4.14 -5.75 18.87
N TYR A 373 4.54 -5.77 17.60
CA TYR A 373 5.81 -6.36 17.20
C TYR A 373 7.01 -5.54 17.64
N GLY A 374 6.91 -4.20 17.64
CA GLY A 374 7.92 -3.34 18.23
C GLY A 374 8.21 -3.73 19.68
N GLY A 375 7.15 -3.85 20.50
CA GLY A 375 7.27 -4.29 21.89
C GLY A 375 7.79 -5.72 22.06
N LEU A 376 7.33 -6.66 21.20
CA LEU A 376 7.79 -8.06 21.24
C LEU A 376 9.27 -8.20 20.89
N PHE A 377 9.76 -7.48 19.88
CA PHE A 377 11.18 -7.50 19.51
C PHE A 377 12.06 -6.94 20.62
N ASP A 378 11.65 -5.89 21.32
CA ASP A 378 12.41 -5.35 22.45
C ASP A 378 12.34 -6.26 23.68
N ALA A 379 11.15 -6.79 24.01
CA ALA A 379 10.98 -7.65 25.19
C ALA A 379 11.72 -9.00 25.06
N LEU A 380 11.82 -9.52 23.85
CA LEU A 380 12.42 -10.84 23.57
C LEU A 380 13.77 -10.74 22.84
N ARG A 381 14.49 -9.62 22.97
CA ARG A 381 15.78 -9.36 22.32
C ARG A 381 16.81 -10.49 22.46
N GLY A 382 16.80 -11.17 23.62
CA GLY A 382 17.72 -12.28 23.87
C GLY A 382 17.41 -13.55 23.09
N ASN A 383 16.15 -13.71 22.62
CA ASN A 383 15.73 -14.87 21.82
C ASN A 383 14.49 -14.50 21.00
N LEU A 384 14.68 -14.24 19.72
CA LEU A 384 13.62 -13.86 18.77
C LEU A 384 12.95 -15.07 18.08
N VAL A 385 13.44 -16.28 18.30
CA VAL A 385 12.84 -17.51 17.75
C VAL A 385 11.37 -17.64 18.09
N PRO A 386 10.92 -17.42 19.35
CA PRO A 386 9.50 -17.48 19.70
C PRO A 386 8.65 -16.46 18.96
N VAL A 387 9.19 -15.26 18.66
CA VAL A 387 8.47 -14.22 17.90
C VAL A 387 8.22 -14.71 16.47
N ALA A 388 9.25 -15.21 15.80
CA ALA A 388 9.15 -15.71 14.41
C ALA A 388 8.23 -16.95 14.33
N LEU A 389 8.40 -17.94 15.22
CA LEU A 389 7.55 -19.13 15.27
C LEU A 389 6.10 -18.81 15.64
N GLY A 390 5.89 -17.93 16.62
CA GLY A 390 4.56 -17.46 17.01
C GLY A 390 3.84 -16.76 15.86
N THR A 391 4.55 -15.90 15.12
CA THR A 391 4.01 -15.25 13.93
C THR A 391 3.67 -16.25 12.84
N ALA A 392 4.58 -17.21 12.56
CA ALA A 392 4.32 -18.27 11.58
C ALA A 392 3.09 -19.11 11.97
N LEU A 393 2.95 -19.46 13.26
CA LEU A 393 1.79 -20.20 13.76
C LEU A 393 0.48 -19.39 13.61
N ILE A 394 0.48 -18.11 14.01
CA ILE A 394 -0.68 -17.23 13.87
C ILE A 394 -1.08 -17.09 12.39
N ALA A 395 -0.11 -16.82 11.51
CA ALA A 395 -0.35 -16.69 10.07
C ALA A 395 -0.86 -18.01 9.46
N PHE A 396 -0.33 -19.16 9.92
CA PHE A 396 -0.80 -20.49 9.51
C PHE A 396 -2.25 -20.74 9.95
N VAL A 397 -2.59 -20.44 11.20
CA VAL A 397 -3.94 -20.57 11.74
C VAL A 397 -4.92 -19.68 10.95
N ILE A 398 -4.56 -18.42 10.71
CA ILE A 398 -5.36 -17.51 9.88
C ILE A 398 -5.54 -18.08 8.47
N GLY A 399 -4.47 -18.57 7.83
CA GLY A 399 -4.53 -19.22 6.52
C GLY A 399 -5.46 -20.44 6.49
N ALA A 400 -5.39 -21.30 7.51
CA ALA A 400 -6.25 -22.47 7.64
C ALA A 400 -7.73 -22.10 7.87
N ILE A 401 -8.00 -21.05 8.66
CA ILE A 401 -9.36 -20.52 8.86
C ILE A 401 -9.86 -19.92 7.52
N THR A 402 -9.02 -19.15 6.83
CA THR A 402 -9.35 -18.55 5.53
C THR A 402 -9.71 -19.64 4.52
N PHE A 403 -8.97 -20.77 4.50
CA PHE A 403 -9.27 -21.90 3.64
C PHE A 403 -10.67 -22.46 3.90
N ARG A 404 -11.04 -22.65 5.18
CA ARG A 404 -12.37 -23.14 5.56
C ARG A 404 -13.49 -22.15 5.21
N VAL A 405 -13.25 -20.86 5.48
CA VAL A 405 -14.21 -19.78 5.23
C VAL A 405 -14.48 -19.66 3.73
N LEU A 406 -13.41 -19.62 2.91
CA LEU A 406 -13.55 -19.46 1.47
C LEU A 406 -14.19 -20.69 0.81
N LYS A 407 -13.80 -21.90 1.23
CA LYS A 407 -14.39 -23.15 0.72
C LYS A 407 -15.88 -23.23 1.00
N ARG A 408 -16.35 -22.81 2.18
CA ARG A 408 -17.78 -22.75 2.52
C ARG A 408 -18.50 -21.66 1.71
N GLY A 409 -17.92 -20.47 1.61
CA GLY A 409 -18.50 -19.37 0.84
C GLY A 409 -18.66 -19.69 -0.65
N LEU A 410 -17.69 -20.38 -1.24
CA LEU A 410 -17.77 -20.81 -2.65
C LEU A 410 -18.81 -21.94 -2.86
N ALA A 411 -19.07 -22.78 -1.86
CA ALA A 411 -20.09 -23.84 -1.95
C ALA A 411 -21.52 -23.29 -1.86
N GLU A 412 -21.72 -22.09 -1.35
CA GLU A 412 -23.02 -21.41 -1.25
C GLU A 412 -23.38 -20.62 -2.52
N LEU A 413 -22.45 -20.55 -3.52
CA LEU A 413 -22.68 -19.85 -4.77
C LEU A 413 -23.51 -20.71 -5.74
N PRO A 414 -24.44 -20.11 -6.50
CA PRO A 414 -25.12 -20.78 -7.62
C PRO A 414 -24.08 -21.28 -8.65
N ALA A 415 -24.30 -22.47 -9.18
CA ALA A 415 -23.36 -23.13 -10.11
C ALA A 415 -23.04 -22.29 -11.36
N ASP A 416 -23.89 -21.35 -11.74
CA ASP A 416 -23.75 -20.48 -12.91
C ASP A 416 -22.68 -19.39 -12.70
N ALA A 417 -22.37 -19.03 -11.45
CA ALA A 417 -21.33 -18.02 -11.12
C ALA A 417 -19.90 -18.60 -11.15
N THR A 418 -19.74 -19.90 -11.02
CA THR A 418 -18.44 -20.56 -11.01
C THR A 418 -17.92 -20.93 -12.41
N GLY A 419 -18.77 -20.94 -13.43
CA GLY A 419 -18.45 -21.32 -14.82
C GLY A 419 -17.82 -20.20 -15.66
N SER A 420 -18.02 -18.92 -15.31
CA SER A 420 -17.58 -17.79 -16.13
C SER A 420 -16.10 -17.39 -15.97
N VAL A 421 -15.36 -18.02 -15.08
CA VAL A 421 -13.92 -17.73 -14.87
C VAL A 421 -13.01 -18.67 -15.67
N GLY A 422 -13.55 -19.64 -16.39
CA GLY A 422 -12.77 -20.73 -17.03
C GLY A 422 -13.12 -21.14 -18.44
N GLY A 423 -13.95 -20.43 -19.19
CA GLY A 423 -14.29 -20.90 -20.53
C GLY A 423 -15.10 -19.92 -21.36
N ASP A 424 -14.73 -19.86 -22.60
CA ASP A 424 -15.50 -19.41 -23.77
C ASP A 424 -15.48 -17.93 -24.12
N GLY A 425 -14.32 -17.51 -24.63
CA GLY A 425 -14.19 -16.43 -25.61
C GLY A 425 -14.21 -16.93 -27.07
N GLU A 426 -15.02 -17.96 -27.39
CA GLU A 426 -14.94 -18.53 -28.74
C GLU A 426 -16.32 -18.85 -29.42
N ASN A 427 -17.45 -18.30 -28.91
CA ASN A 427 -18.73 -18.43 -29.61
C ASN A 427 -19.64 -17.19 -29.47
N ALA A 428 -19.11 -16.00 -29.83
CA ALA A 428 -19.93 -14.80 -29.98
C ALA A 428 -19.73 -14.16 -31.37
N SER A 429 -19.71 -14.98 -32.42
CA SER A 429 -19.63 -14.47 -33.81
C SER A 429 -20.52 -15.23 -34.79
N GLU A 430 -21.64 -15.81 -34.35
CA GLU A 430 -22.66 -16.35 -35.27
C GLU A 430 -24.01 -16.29 -34.57
N ASP A 431 -24.69 -15.15 -34.61
CA ASP A 431 -26.15 -15.02 -34.75
C ASP A 431 -26.56 -13.53 -34.80
N VAL A 432 -26.20 -12.87 -35.89
CA VAL A 432 -26.92 -11.66 -36.33
C VAL A 432 -27.62 -12.03 -37.61
N THR A 433 -28.67 -12.87 -37.49
CA THR A 433 -29.67 -13.05 -38.55
C THR A 433 -30.68 -11.93 -38.42
N GLU A 434 -30.64 -11.08 -39.44
CA GLU A 434 -31.76 -10.31 -40.05
C GLU A 434 -33.11 -10.39 -39.35
N GLU A 435 -33.48 -9.44 -38.55
CA GLU A 435 -34.87 -9.09 -38.31
C GLU A 435 -35.24 -7.90 -39.20
N ARG A 436 -35.77 -8.22 -40.40
CA ARG A 436 -36.40 -7.30 -41.35
C ARG A 436 -37.63 -6.69 -40.70
N LEU A 437 -37.62 -5.40 -40.46
CA LEU A 437 -38.82 -4.63 -40.18
C LEU A 437 -39.70 -4.56 -41.46
N PRO A 438 -41.03 -4.78 -41.37
CA PRO A 438 -41.94 -4.60 -42.51
C PRO A 438 -42.16 -3.12 -42.76
N VAL A 439 -41.85 -2.70 -44.01
CA VAL A 439 -42.35 -1.48 -44.62
C VAL A 439 -43.81 -1.65 -44.88
N ASN A 440 -44.68 -0.83 -44.27
CA ASN A 440 -46.03 -0.58 -44.82
C ASN A 440 -46.45 0.88 -44.62
N ALA A 441 -46.73 1.44 -45.83
CA ALA A 441 -47.67 2.49 -46.24
C ALA A 441 -47.76 3.78 -45.40
#